data_48f48c7e6b7fbf18084be5be86222fc0
#
_entry.id   48f48c7e6b7fbf18084be5be86222fc0
#
_cell.length_a   1.000
_cell.length_b   1.000
_cell.length_c   1.000
_cell.angle_alpha   90.00
_cell.angle_beta   90.00
_cell.angle_gamma   90.00
#
_symmetry.space_group_name_H-M   'P 1'
#
loop_
_entity.id
_entity.type
_entity.pdbx_description
1 polymer ?
#
loop_
_entity_poly.entity_id
_entity_poly.type
_entity_poly.pdbx_seq_one_letter_code
_entity_poly.pdbx_strand_id
1 'polypeptide(L)'
;WEIPDSKLQMIYKPTGQVIIFKGADNPKKLKSTKVFIGYIKYVWYEECDEFESYDKITNINQSLLRGGPEYCVFYSFNPHESQRSWVNKEVLVKRDDSFVSHTTYLQAPKKWLGEQFLIEAEHMKKTKPEKYKHDYLGEVTGTGGEVFTNLTIREITNEEIQTFDRLKNGLDFGYAGDPLAYLKMHYDKT
;
A
#
# COMPACT_ATOMS: atom_id res chain seq x y z
N TRP A 1 -13.25 9.17 -29.36
CA TRP A 1 -11.88 8.75 -29.06
C TRP A 1 -11.28 7.96 -30.21
N GLU A 2 -9.99 8.14 -30.43
CA GLU A 2 -9.18 7.33 -31.35
C GLU A 2 -8.12 6.61 -30.54
N ILE A 3 -7.93 5.33 -30.82
CA ILE A 3 -6.91 4.48 -30.19
C ILE A 3 -5.97 4.03 -31.31
N PRO A 4 -4.77 4.62 -31.44
CA PRO A 4 -3.79 4.22 -32.45
C PRO A 4 -3.21 2.84 -32.13
N ASP A 5 -3.11 1.96 -33.13
CA ASP A 5 -2.62 0.58 -32.99
C ASP A 5 -1.15 0.49 -32.49
N SER A 6 -0.36 1.52 -32.75
CA SER A 6 1.09 1.51 -32.47
C SER A 6 1.49 2.21 -31.18
N LYS A 7 0.53 2.80 -30.42
CA LYS A 7 0.83 3.58 -29.22
C LYS A 7 -0.19 3.32 -28.13
N LEU A 8 0.29 3.15 -26.91
CA LEU A 8 -0.56 3.06 -25.70
C LEU A 8 -1.07 4.45 -25.33
N GLN A 9 -2.04 4.95 -26.09
CA GLN A 9 -2.66 6.25 -25.89
C GLN A 9 -4.08 6.30 -26.44
N MET A 10 -4.88 7.23 -25.94
CA MET A 10 -6.21 7.57 -26.46
C MET A 10 -6.23 9.06 -26.80
N ILE A 11 -6.81 9.39 -27.97
CA ILE A 11 -6.93 10.77 -28.45
C ILE A 11 -8.40 11.16 -28.51
N TYR A 12 -8.75 12.26 -27.84
CA TYR A 12 -10.07 12.85 -27.95
C TYR A 12 -10.11 13.83 -29.13
N LYS A 13 -10.63 13.36 -30.28
CA LYS A 13 -10.60 14.10 -31.56
C LYS A 13 -11.13 15.55 -31.50
N PRO A 14 -12.24 15.86 -30.80
CA PRO A 14 -12.77 17.22 -30.81
C PRO A 14 -11.82 18.30 -30.29
N THR A 15 -10.95 17.95 -29.32
CA THR A 15 -10.04 18.91 -28.66
C THR A 15 -8.56 18.54 -28.81
N GLY A 16 -8.24 17.37 -29.31
CA GLY A 16 -6.86 16.88 -29.41
C GLY A 16 -6.23 16.46 -28.07
N GLN A 17 -7.02 16.37 -27.00
CA GLN A 17 -6.54 15.89 -25.71
C GLN A 17 -6.10 14.44 -25.80
N VAL A 18 -5.03 14.09 -25.07
CA VAL A 18 -4.41 12.76 -25.13
C VAL A 18 -4.32 12.16 -23.73
N ILE A 19 -4.72 10.91 -23.59
CA ILE A 19 -4.42 10.06 -22.44
C ILE A 19 -3.29 9.12 -22.86
N ILE A 20 -2.20 9.12 -22.11
CA ILE A 20 -1.01 8.29 -22.38
C ILE A 20 -0.91 7.25 -21.28
N PHE A 21 -0.86 5.98 -21.65
CA PHE A 21 -0.65 4.88 -20.72
C PHE A 21 0.83 4.51 -20.67
N LYS A 22 1.34 4.29 -19.46
CA LYS A 22 2.75 3.95 -19.22
C LYS A 22 2.85 2.91 -18.11
N GLY A 23 3.66 1.88 -18.33
CA GLY A 23 4.08 0.98 -17.26
C GLY A 23 5.13 1.63 -16.36
N ALA A 24 5.12 1.25 -15.08
CA ALA A 24 6.03 1.78 -14.06
C ALA A 24 7.36 0.99 -13.94
N ASP A 25 7.53 -0.04 -14.75
CA ASP A 25 8.72 -0.91 -14.80
C ASP A 25 10.04 -0.16 -15.02
N ASN A 26 9.99 1.00 -15.64
CA ASN A 26 11.17 1.82 -15.91
C ASN A 26 10.91 3.31 -15.64
N PRO A 27 11.27 3.81 -14.44
CA PRO A 27 11.09 5.23 -14.07
C PRO A 27 11.78 6.22 -15.02
N LYS A 28 12.88 5.82 -15.69
CA LYS A 28 13.57 6.68 -16.67
C LYS A 28 12.69 6.93 -17.90
N LYS A 29 11.95 5.95 -18.37
CA LYS A 29 10.99 6.10 -19.48
C LYS A 29 9.82 7.03 -19.11
N LEU A 30 9.38 6.99 -17.84
CA LEU A 30 8.34 7.90 -17.36
C LEU A 30 8.83 9.35 -17.35
N LYS A 31 10.02 9.60 -16.83
CA LYS A 31 10.64 10.95 -16.79
C LYS A 31 10.87 11.56 -18.18
N SER A 32 11.02 10.75 -19.20
CA SER A 32 11.22 11.19 -20.59
C SER A 32 9.93 11.45 -21.35
N THR A 33 8.77 11.29 -20.73
CA THR A 33 7.48 11.56 -21.36
C THR A 33 7.37 13.05 -21.69
N LYS A 34 7.17 13.35 -22.98
CA LYS A 34 7.00 14.71 -23.48
C LYS A 34 5.70 14.80 -24.26
N VAL A 35 5.07 15.96 -24.19
CA VAL A 35 3.95 16.35 -25.04
C VAL A 35 4.43 17.41 -26.00
N PHE A 36 3.97 17.38 -27.26
CA PHE A 36 4.38 18.34 -28.30
C PHE A 36 3.65 19.67 -28.14
N ILE A 37 2.42 19.64 -27.67
CA ILE A 37 1.53 20.81 -27.50
C ILE A 37 0.92 20.70 -26.12
N GLY A 38 0.88 21.82 -25.38
CA GLY A 38 0.31 21.89 -24.05
C GLY A 38 1.22 21.30 -22.97
N TYR A 39 0.62 20.78 -21.93
CA TYR A 39 1.31 20.21 -20.76
C TYR A 39 0.51 19.03 -20.20
N ILE A 40 1.16 18.22 -19.34
CA ILE A 40 0.51 17.14 -18.63
C ILE A 40 -0.21 17.76 -17.42
N LYS A 41 -1.55 17.85 -17.48
CA LYS A 41 -2.37 18.41 -16.41
C LYS A 41 -2.72 17.40 -15.35
N TYR A 42 -2.99 16.14 -15.76
CA TYR A 42 -3.44 15.06 -14.90
C TYR A 42 -2.46 13.91 -14.95
N VAL A 43 -2.12 13.37 -13.77
CA VAL A 43 -1.35 12.14 -13.63
C VAL A 43 -2.13 11.21 -12.72
N TRP A 44 -2.27 9.96 -13.10
CA TRP A 44 -2.90 8.95 -12.25
C TRP A 44 -1.93 7.78 -12.07
N TYR A 45 -1.59 7.54 -10.82
CA TYR A 45 -0.85 6.37 -10.38
C TYR A 45 -1.85 5.34 -9.89
N GLU A 46 -2.15 4.35 -10.73
CA GLU A 46 -2.95 3.18 -10.37
C GLU A 46 -2.05 2.17 -9.68
N GLU A 47 -2.56 1.50 -8.63
CA GLU A 47 -1.78 0.57 -7.81
C GLU A 47 -0.46 1.20 -7.33
N CYS A 48 -0.54 2.41 -6.79
CA CYS A 48 0.66 3.18 -6.46
C CYS A 48 1.50 2.55 -5.33
N ASP A 49 0.95 1.62 -4.57
CA ASP A 49 1.63 0.80 -3.58
C ASP A 49 2.68 -0.15 -4.19
N GLU A 50 2.57 -0.49 -5.48
CA GLU A 50 3.58 -1.25 -6.24
C GLU A 50 4.88 -0.46 -6.45
N PHE A 51 4.89 0.85 -6.27
CA PHE A 51 6.12 1.62 -6.29
C PHE A 51 6.93 1.37 -5.02
N GLU A 52 8.25 1.26 -5.18
CA GLU A 52 9.19 1.01 -4.08
C GLU A 52 9.08 2.05 -2.95
N SER A 53 8.82 3.32 -3.30
CA SER A 53 8.71 4.42 -2.34
C SER A 53 8.03 5.66 -2.94
N TYR A 54 7.54 6.54 -2.08
CA TYR A 54 7.02 7.85 -2.47
C TYR A 54 8.06 8.72 -3.19
N ASP A 55 9.33 8.61 -2.86
CA ASP A 55 10.42 9.32 -3.54
C ASP A 55 10.51 8.99 -5.02
N LYS A 56 10.23 7.75 -5.41
CA LYS A 56 10.18 7.37 -6.83
C LYS A 56 9.07 8.12 -7.55
N ILE A 57 7.88 8.20 -6.97
CA ILE A 57 6.75 8.96 -7.50
C ILE A 57 7.07 10.46 -7.57
N THR A 58 7.61 11.04 -6.49
CA THR A 58 8.00 12.46 -6.43
C THR A 58 9.00 12.80 -7.54
N ASN A 59 9.98 11.96 -7.76
CA ASN A 59 10.95 12.11 -8.83
C ASN A 59 10.33 12.09 -10.24
N ILE A 60 9.27 11.30 -10.44
CA ILE A 60 8.51 11.27 -11.71
C ILE A 60 7.70 12.56 -11.83
N ASN A 61 6.97 12.95 -10.78
CA ASN A 61 6.16 14.17 -10.74
C ASN A 61 6.99 15.42 -11.09
N GLN A 62 8.19 15.57 -10.55
CA GLN A 62 9.09 16.69 -10.88
C GLN A 62 9.39 16.78 -12.38
N SER A 63 9.32 15.69 -13.11
CA SER A 63 9.56 15.66 -14.56
C SER A 63 8.28 15.88 -15.37
N LEU A 64 7.14 15.40 -14.89
CA LEU A 64 5.85 15.46 -15.60
C LEU A 64 5.11 16.78 -15.37
N LEU A 65 5.15 17.32 -14.14
CA LEU A 65 4.38 18.49 -13.73
C LEU A 65 5.14 19.78 -14.07
N ARG A 66 5.23 20.08 -15.37
CA ARG A 66 5.96 21.25 -15.88
C ARG A 66 5.21 21.94 -17.01
N GLY A 67 5.36 23.25 -17.10
CA GLY A 67 4.93 24.04 -18.23
C GLY A 67 3.44 24.46 -18.23
N GLY A 68 2.70 24.18 -17.15
CA GLY A 68 1.32 24.57 -17.02
C GLY A 68 1.03 25.32 -15.72
N PRO A 69 -0.14 25.99 -15.62
CA PRO A 69 -0.52 26.78 -14.44
C PRO A 69 -1.08 25.92 -13.30
N GLU A 70 -1.59 24.73 -13.57
CA GLU A 70 -2.25 23.86 -12.58
C GLU A 70 -2.08 22.38 -12.92
N TYR A 71 -2.07 21.56 -11.89
CA TYR A 71 -1.90 20.10 -12.00
C TYR A 71 -2.80 19.39 -11.00
N CYS A 72 -3.19 18.15 -11.33
CA CYS A 72 -3.84 17.26 -10.39
C CYS A 72 -3.24 15.87 -10.52
N VAL A 73 -2.88 15.28 -9.38
CA VAL A 73 -2.31 13.93 -9.30
C VAL A 73 -3.25 13.04 -8.52
N PHE A 74 -3.61 11.91 -9.09
CA PHE A 74 -4.43 10.89 -8.48
C PHE A 74 -3.56 9.71 -8.08
N TYR A 75 -3.82 9.18 -6.89
CA TYR A 75 -3.18 7.98 -6.36
C TYR A 75 -4.28 7.00 -5.96
N SER A 76 -4.30 5.82 -6.55
CA SER A 76 -5.21 4.75 -6.16
C SER A 76 -4.42 3.52 -5.76
N PHE A 77 -4.81 2.91 -4.65
CA PHE A 77 -4.17 1.73 -4.12
C PHE A 77 -5.10 1.00 -3.15
N ASN A 78 -4.82 -0.26 -2.91
CA ASN A 78 -5.35 -1.00 -1.79
C ASN A 78 -4.39 -0.86 -0.60
N PRO A 79 -4.86 -0.47 0.60
CA PRO A 79 -3.98 -0.32 1.75
C PRO A 79 -3.19 -1.61 2.00
N HIS A 80 -1.89 -1.48 2.19
CA HIS A 80 -1.05 -2.61 2.57
C HIS A 80 -1.38 -3.05 4.00
N GLU A 81 -1.29 -4.35 4.31
CA GLU A 81 -1.58 -4.86 5.65
C GLU A 81 -0.73 -4.17 6.73
N SER A 82 0.55 -3.96 6.44
CA SER A 82 1.50 -3.36 7.36
C SER A 82 1.35 -1.84 7.49
N GLN A 83 1.24 -1.35 8.73
CA GLN A 83 1.33 0.09 9.05
C GLN A 83 2.67 0.72 8.63
N ARG A 84 3.73 -0.08 8.48
CA ARG A 84 5.07 0.41 8.09
C ARG A 84 5.20 0.67 6.61
N SER A 85 4.28 0.18 5.79
CA SER A 85 4.28 0.45 4.35
C SER A 85 4.29 1.96 4.10
N TRP A 86 5.07 2.38 3.10
CA TRP A 86 5.22 3.79 2.76
C TRP A 86 3.88 4.42 2.37
N VAL A 87 3.03 3.69 1.64
CA VAL A 87 1.74 4.19 1.18
C VAL A 87 0.78 4.47 2.33
N ASN A 88 0.75 3.59 3.35
CA ASN A 88 -0.09 3.79 4.53
C ASN A 88 0.40 4.97 5.38
N LYS A 89 1.71 5.21 5.44
CA LYS A 89 2.27 6.39 6.12
C LYS A 89 1.97 7.68 5.36
N GLU A 90 2.11 7.67 4.05
CA GLU A 90 1.94 8.85 3.21
C GLU A 90 0.49 9.38 3.24
N VAL A 91 -0.50 8.48 3.29
CA VAL A 91 -1.92 8.85 3.44
C VAL A 91 -2.19 9.65 4.72
N LEU A 92 -1.42 9.44 5.78
CA LEU A 92 -1.56 10.15 7.05
C LEU A 92 -0.92 11.55 7.03
N VAL A 93 -0.12 11.87 6.03
CA VAL A 93 0.51 13.18 5.88
C VAL A 93 -0.55 14.18 5.42
N LYS A 94 -0.89 15.12 6.30
CA LYS A 94 -1.87 16.17 5.99
C LYS A 94 -1.25 17.22 5.08
N ARG A 95 -1.99 17.54 4.02
CA ARG A 95 -1.65 18.62 3.08
C ARG A 95 -2.89 19.42 2.76
N ASP A 96 -2.77 20.73 2.67
CA ASP A 96 -3.91 21.64 2.37
C ASP A 96 -4.43 21.49 0.94
N ASP A 97 -3.59 20.98 0.04
CA ASP A 97 -3.85 20.75 -1.38
C ASP A 97 -4.22 19.30 -1.70
N SER A 98 -4.52 18.47 -0.71
CA SER A 98 -4.85 17.07 -0.90
C SER A 98 -6.19 16.68 -0.29
N PHE A 99 -6.81 15.67 -0.91
CA PHE A 99 -8.03 15.03 -0.43
C PHE A 99 -7.83 13.51 -0.43
N VAL A 100 -8.12 12.88 0.70
CA VAL A 100 -8.07 11.43 0.85
C VAL A 100 -9.50 10.88 0.94
N SER A 101 -9.80 9.89 0.11
CA SER A 101 -11.06 9.18 0.10
C SER A 101 -10.82 7.69 0.31
N HIS A 102 -11.54 7.10 1.25
CA HIS A 102 -11.54 5.66 1.48
C HIS A 102 -12.89 5.10 1.06
N THR A 103 -12.87 4.08 0.22
CA THR A 103 -14.08 3.40 -0.27
C THR A 103 -13.97 1.90 -0.05
N THR A 104 -15.11 1.27 0.18
CA THR A 104 -15.22 -0.17 0.35
C THR A 104 -16.33 -0.71 -0.55
N TYR A 105 -16.40 -2.03 -0.69
CA TYR A 105 -17.48 -2.66 -1.45
C TYR A 105 -18.89 -2.34 -0.90
N LEU A 106 -18.99 -1.94 0.37
CA LEU A 106 -20.26 -1.60 1.01
C LEU A 106 -20.95 -0.37 0.41
N GLN A 107 -20.17 0.52 -0.23
CA GLN A 107 -20.68 1.69 -0.94
C GLN A 107 -21.06 1.40 -2.39
N ALA A 108 -20.62 0.25 -2.93
CA ALA A 108 -20.96 -0.12 -4.29
C ALA A 108 -22.39 -0.67 -4.39
N PRO A 109 -23.12 -0.40 -5.48
CA PRO A 109 -24.40 -1.02 -5.74
C PRO A 109 -24.27 -2.56 -5.78
N LYS A 110 -25.08 -3.28 -5.02
CA LYS A 110 -25.01 -4.77 -4.94
C LYS A 110 -25.01 -5.46 -6.31
N LYS A 111 -25.73 -4.92 -7.28
CA LYS A 111 -25.77 -5.45 -8.65
C LYS A 111 -24.44 -5.42 -9.40
N TRP A 112 -23.45 -4.64 -8.93
CA TRP A 112 -22.12 -4.56 -9.54
C TRP A 112 -21.17 -5.63 -8.96
N LEU A 113 -21.45 -6.10 -7.74
CA LEU A 113 -20.55 -7.00 -7.01
C LEU A 113 -20.74 -8.48 -7.37
N GLY A 114 -21.96 -8.84 -7.76
CA GLY A 114 -22.33 -10.25 -7.96
C GLY A 114 -22.62 -10.99 -6.63
N GLU A 115 -23.45 -12.03 -6.73
CA GLU A 115 -23.90 -12.77 -5.55
C GLU A 115 -22.78 -13.56 -4.87
N GLN A 116 -21.94 -14.21 -5.69
CA GLN A 116 -20.84 -15.02 -5.16
C GLN A 116 -19.83 -14.18 -4.34
N PHE A 117 -19.52 -12.96 -4.80
CA PHE A 117 -18.66 -12.06 -4.04
C PHE A 117 -19.23 -11.74 -2.65
N LEU A 118 -20.53 -11.51 -2.56
CA LEU A 118 -21.20 -11.22 -1.28
C LEU A 118 -21.19 -12.42 -0.34
N ILE A 119 -21.39 -13.63 -0.86
CA ILE A 119 -21.31 -14.88 -0.11
C ILE A 119 -19.90 -15.06 0.48
N GLU A 120 -18.86 -14.88 -0.33
CA GLU A 120 -17.46 -14.99 0.12
C GLU A 120 -17.12 -13.92 1.16
N ALA A 121 -17.57 -12.68 0.97
CA ALA A 121 -17.37 -11.62 1.95
C ALA A 121 -17.98 -11.95 3.32
N GLU A 122 -19.22 -12.45 3.34
CA GLU A 122 -19.88 -12.87 4.57
C GLU A 122 -19.21 -14.11 5.21
N HIS A 123 -18.75 -15.06 4.40
CA HIS A 123 -17.99 -16.20 4.89
C HIS A 123 -16.69 -15.76 5.55
N MET A 124 -15.92 -14.89 4.88
CA MET A 124 -14.66 -14.35 5.40
C MET A 124 -14.87 -13.56 6.70
N LYS A 125 -15.93 -12.75 6.75
CA LYS A 125 -16.30 -11.98 7.94
C LYS A 125 -16.55 -12.87 9.17
N LYS A 126 -17.16 -14.03 8.98
CA LYS A 126 -17.47 -14.97 10.06
C LYS A 126 -16.27 -15.81 10.49
N THR A 127 -15.45 -16.23 9.53
CA THR A 127 -14.38 -17.21 9.77
C THR A 127 -13.03 -16.58 10.04
N LYS A 128 -12.75 -15.41 9.45
CA LYS A 128 -11.46 -14.71 9.54
C LYS A 128 -11.68 -13.18 9.61
N PRO A 129 -12.22 -12.65 10.73
CA PRO A 129 -12.64 -11.26 10.82
C PRO A 129 -11.52 -10.24 10.57
N GLU A 130 -10.30 -10.48 11.03
CA GLU A 130 -9.18 -9.57 10.79
C GLU A 130 -8.79 -9.52 9.30
N LYS A 131 -8.76 -10.68 8.66
CA LYS A 131 -8.51 -10.76 7.22
C LYS A 131 -9.63 -10.10 6.41
N TYR A 132 -10.89 -10.24 6.85
CA TYR A 132 -12.02 -9.55 6.24
C TYR A 132 -11.87 -8.02 6.33
N LYS A 133 -11.45 -7.49 7.48
CA LYS A 133 -11.21 -6.06 7.65
C LYS A 133 -10.17 -5.55 6.66
N HIS A 134 -9.09 -6.29 6.47
CA HIS A 134 -8.06 -5.93 5.52
C HIS A 134 -8.54 -6.07 4.07
N ASP A 135 -8.89 -7.28 3.64
CA ASP A 135 -9.15 -7.62 2.23
C ASP A 135 -10.42 -6.96 1.65
N TYR A 136 -11.45 -6.75 2.49
CA TYR A 136 -12.74 -6.25 2.04
C TYR A 136 -13.05 -4.81 2.49
N LEU A 137 -12.49 -4.37 3.60
CA LEU A 137 -12.71 -3.02 4.09
C LEU A 137 -11.48 -2.11 3.91
N GLY A 138 -10.34 -2.65 3.48
CA GLY A 138 -9.12 -1.88 3.28
C GLY A 138 -8.54 -1.31 4.58
N GLU A 139 -8.75 -2.00 5.71
CA GLU A 139 -8.18 -1.60 6.98
C GLU A 139 -6.74 -2.08 7.10
N VAL A 140 -5.89 -1.25 7.68
CA VAL A 140 -4.51 -1.60 8.00
C VAL A 140 -4.51 -2.36 9.32
N THR A 141 -4.35 -3.68 9.28
CA THR A 141 -4.52 -4.57 10.42
C THR A 141 -3.23 -5.04 11.06
N GLY A 142 -2.10 -4.98 10.34
CA GLY A 142 -0.79 -5.46 10.80
C GLY A 142 0.17 -4.34 11.21
N THR A 143 1.01 -4.60 12.20
CA THR A 143 2.10 -3.68 12.58
C THR A 143 3.30 -3.79 11.62
N GLY A 144 3.37 -4.87 10.84
CA GLY A 144 4.36 -5.08 9.77
C GLY A 144 5.69 -5.65 10.23
N GLY A 145 5.71 -6.31 11.35
CA GLY A 145 6.88 -7.03 11.85
C GLY A 145 6.52 -8.28 12.63
N GLU A 146 5.24 -8.66 12.58
CA GLU A 146 4.73 -9.81 13.33
C GLU A 146 5.10 -11.11 12.64
N VAL A 147 6.05 -11.83 13.22
CA VAL A 147 6.31 -13.23 12.87
C VAL A 147 5.24 -14.14 13.51
N PHE A 148 4.65 -13.69 14.62
CA PHE A 148 3.62 -14.41 15.37
C PHE A 148 2.38 -13.55 15.55
N THR A 149 1.21 -14.08 15.25
CA THR A 149 -0.09 -13.40 15.35
C THR A 149 -0.85 -13.69 16.65
N ASN A 150 -0.36 -14.66 17.43
CA ASN A 150 -0.99 -15.14 18.67
C ASN A 150 -0.19 -14.79 19.92
N LEU A 151 0.48 -13.64 19.93
CA LEU A 151 1.28 -13.19 21.04
C LEU A 151 0.41 -12.68 22.20
N THR A 152 0.76 -13.08 23.42
CA THR A 152 0.30 -12.44 24.64
C THR A 152 1.47 -11.70 25.27
N ILE A 153 1.44 -10.38 25.26
CA ILE A 153 2.45 -9.54 25.89
C ILE A 153 2.00 -9.29 27.33
N ARG A 154 2.77 -9.79 28.30
CA ARG A 154 2.52 -9.61 29.72
C ARG A 154 3.83 -9.54 30.48
N GLU A 155 3.78 -9.04 31.69
CA GLU A 155 4.88 -9.15 32.63
C GLU A 155 5.03 -10.61 33.07
N ILE A 156 6.27 -11.11 33.16
CA ILE A 156 6.63 -12.40 33.72
C ILE A 156 7.34 -12.13 35.03
N THR A 157 6.77 -12.58 36.16
CA THR A 157 7.33 -12.30 37.46
C THR A 157 8.57 -13.13 37.78
N ASN A 158 9.38 -12.68 38.71
CA ASN A 158 10.58 -13.43 39.14
C ASN A 158 10.23 -14.80 39.70
N GLU A 159 9.10 -14.92 40.40
CA GLU A 159 8.61 -16.18 40.95
C GLU A 159 8.24 -17.14 39.83
N GLU A 160 7.60 -16.65 38.74
CA GLU A 160 7.29 -17.45 37.57
C GLU A 160 8.57 -17.91 36.84
N ILE A 161 9.55 -17.02 36.69
CA ILE A 161 10.85 -17.36 36.05
C ILE A 161 11.57 -18.47 36.78
N GLN A 162 11.48 -18.54 38.12
CA GLN A 162 12.10 -19.57 38.94
C GLN A 162 11.48 -20.96 38.71
N THR A 163 10.28 -21.03 38.16
CA THR A 163 9.63 -22.32 37.83
C THR A 163 10.03 -22.88 36.46
N PHE A 164 10.76 -22.09 35.65
CA PHE A 164 11.15 -22.49 34.32
C PHE A 164 12.33 -23.49 34.32
N ASP A 165 12.06 -24.68 33.87
CA ASP A 165 13.04 -25.80 33.86
C ASP A 165 13.74 -25.97 32.50
N ARG A 166 13.21 -25.35 31.40
CA ARG A 166 13.72 -25.51 30.04
C ARG A 166 14.05 -24.17 29.41
N LEU A 167 15.13 -23.59 29.88
CA LEU A 167 15.58 -22.30 29.36
C LEU A 167 16.46 -22.47 28.12
N LYS A 168 16.17 -21.68 27.10
CA LYS A 168 16.99 -21.47 25.91
C LYS A 168 17.35 -20.00 25.81
N ASN A 169 18.56 -19.73 25.35
CA ASN A 169 19.04 -18.38 25.12
C ASN A 169 19.37 -18.22 23.64
N GLY A 170 18.98 -17.12 23.08
CA GLY A 170 19.33 -16.69 21.73
C GLY A 170 20.02 -15.34 21.78
N LEU A 171 21.06 -15.16 21.00
CA LEU A 171 21.76 -13.89 20.84
C LEU A 171 21.88 -13.61 19.34
N ASP A 172 21.39 -12.46 18.92
CA ASP A 172 21.55 -11.96 17.57
C ASP A 172 22.45 -10.72 17.62
N PHE A 173 23.56 -10.80 16.90
CA PHE A 173 24.52 -9.72 16.81
C PHE A 173 24.08 -8.75 15.74
N GLY A 174 23.64 -7.58 16.13
CA GLY A 174 23.33 -6.49 15.20
C GLY A 174 24.58 -6.08 14.40
N TYR A 175 24.37 -5.62 13.16
CA TYR A 175 25.40 -5.09 12.28
C TYR A 175 25.00 -3.72 11.75
N ALA A 176 25.96 -2.77 11.74
CA ALA A 176 25.82 -1.47 11.08
C ALA A 176 24.57 -0.64 11.44
N GLY A 177 24.16 -0.62 12.71
CA GLY A 177 23.02 0.15 13.19
C GLY A 177 21.86 -0.68 13.69
N ASP A 178 21.88 -1.99 13.47
CA ASP A 178 20.92 -2.89 14.11
C ASP A 178 21.31 -3.14 15.57
N PRO A 179 20.38 -3.07 16.51
CA PRO A 179 20.67 -3.33 17.91
C PRO A 179 20.97 -4.82 18.14
N LEU A 180 21.86 -5.11 19.08
CA LEU A 180 22.04 -6.46 19.60
C LEU A 180 20.75 -6.91 20.28
N ALA A 181 20.24 -8.08 19.90
CA ALA A 181 19.06 -8.67 20.52
C ALA A 181 19.43 -9.92 21.34
N TYR A 182 19.02 -9.94 22.60
CA TYR A 182 19.15 -11.10 23.49
C TYR A 182 17.78 -11.61 23.89
N LEU A 183 17.55 -12.90 23.67
CA LEU A 183 16.30 -13.58 24.01
C LEU A 183 16.57 -14.68 25.04
N LYS A 184 15.75 -14.72 26.09
CA LYS A 184 15.66 -15.84 27.02
C LYS A 184 14.29 -16.46 26.87
N MET A 185 14.23 -17.73 26.56
CA MET A 185 13.00 -18.44 26.23
C MET A 185 12.80 -19.64 27.13
N HIS A 186 11.58 -19.89 27.53
CA HIS A 186 11.11 -21.13 28.13
C HIS A 186 10.06 -21.75 27.23
N TYR A 187 9.98 -23.07 27.14
CA TYR A 187 8.91 -23.74 26.42
C TYR A 187 8.40 -24.96 27.20
N ASP A 188 7.08 -25.09 27.26
CA ASP A 188 6.42 -26.28 27.76
C ASP A 188 6.22 -27.28 26.62
N LYS A 189 6.53 -28.58 26.92
CA LYS A 189 6.04 -29.65 26.07
C LYS A 189 4.63 -29.98 26.53
N THR A 190 3.65 -29.54 25.73
CA THR A 190 2.31 -30.12 25.78
C THR A 190 2.28 -31.45 25.05
#